data_d5eb52470714df1fc0222a1fb706da0f
#
_entry.id   d5eb52470714df1fc0222a1fb706da0f
#
_cell.length_a   1.000
_cell.length_b   1.000
_cell.length_c   1.000
_cell.angle_alpha   90.00
_cell.angle_beta   90.00
_cell.angle_gamma   90.00
#
_symmetry.space_group_name_H-M   'P 1'
#
loop_
_entity.id
_entity.type
_entity.pdbx_description
1 polymer ?
#
loop_
_entity_poly.entity_id
_entity_poly.type
_entity_poly.pdbx_seq_one_letter_code
_entity_poly.pdbx_strand_id
1 'polypeptide(L)'
;LSIIEKMKLHSPILVDQAELVSDELIRVAVLWHELWYEGLEDASRQFFGEKNTEKMFATLEPLHALLKRDPETLQEVSFQNSFGRDLNDAYELVLNYKRTKDITNLNQACDIYYNVFRRISRQLPQLQTLELQHVSPKLQAARNLNIAVFGTYMVNKPVISISYFDPVFVVISSKQRPRKFSVKGSDGRSYQYLLKGHEDIRQDSLVMQLFGLVNTLLENDAECFQRHLDIQRYPAIPLSPKSGLLGWVPNSDTFHVLIREHRDANKVPLNIEHWVMLQMAPDYDNLTWLEKIEVFQYAMENTKGQDLAQVLWLKSRSSESWLERRTVYTRSLAVMSIVGYILGLGDRHPSNLMLDRITGQVIHIDFGDCFEA
;
A
#
# COMPACT_ATOMS: atom_id res chain seq x y z
N LEU A 1 -32.62 12.23 -0.57
CA LEU A 1 -31.35 12.92 -0.52
C LEU A 1 -30.27 11.97 -0.01
N SER A 2 -29.14 11.88 -0.73
CA SER A 2 -27.98 11.13 -0.26
C SER A 2 -27.40 11.76 1.02
N ILE A 3 -26.57 11.01 1.76
CA ILE A 3 -25.92 11.55 2.96
C ILE A 3 -25.09 12.80 2.61
N ILE A 4 -24.35 12.75 1.50
CA ILE A 4 -23.52 13.85 1.02
C ILE A 4 -24.38 15.09 0.72
N GLU A 5 -25.52 14.95 0.05
CA GLU A 5 -26.43 16.07 -0.22
C GLU A 5 -26.94 16.72 1.07
N LYS A 6 -27.26 15.91 2.10
CA LYS A 6 -27.62 16.45 3.42
C LYS A 6 -26.48 17.22 4.08
N MET A 7 -25.25 16.69 3.99
CA MET A 7 -24.06 17.39 4.51
C MET A 7 -23.80 18.70 3.76
N LYS A 8 -23.99 18.75 2.44
CA LYS A 8 -23.87 19.98 1.63
C LYS A 8 -24.85 21.08 2.05
N LEU A 9 -26.04 20.72 2.51
CA LEU A 9 -26.99 21.71 3.02
C LEU A 9 -26.49 22.41 4.30
N HIS A 10 -25.69 21.74 5.13
CA HIS A 10 -25.15 22.30 6.37
C HIS A 10 -23.80 22.99 6.19
N SER A 11 -22.93 22.42 5.37
CA SER A 11 -21.54 22.90 5.20
C SER A 11 -21.07 22.72 3.75
N PRO A 12 -21.59 23.52 2.80
CA PRO A 12 -21.30 23.31 1.37
C PRO A 12 -19.80 23.42 1.07
N ILE A 13 -19.11 24.42 1.57
CA ILE A 13 -17.67 24.64 1.32
C ILE A 13 -16.83 23.45 1.81
N LEU A 14 -17.15 22.93 3.00
CA LEU A 14 -16.39 21.81 3.57
C LEU A 14 -16.56 20.54 2.72
N VAL A 15 -17.77 20.25 2.28
CA VAL A 15 -18.08 19.08 1.47
C VAL A 15 -17.48 19.20 0.08
N ASP A 16 -17.60 20.37 -0.57
CA ASP A 16 -17.01 20.60 -1.90
C ASP A 16 -15.47 20.45 -1.86
N GLN A 17 -14.82 20.96 -0.80
CA GLN A 17 -13.38 20.77 -0.61
C GLN A 17 -13.01 19.29 -0.38
N ALA A 18 -13.80 18.57 0.42
CA ALA A 18 -13.55 17.17 0.70
C ALA A 18 -13.75 16.30 -0.55
N GLU A 19 -14.79 16.55 -1.36
CA GLU A 19 -15.00 15.88 -2.65
C GLU A 19 -13.85 16.16 -3.60
N LEU A 20 -13.44 17.43 -3.79
CA LEU A 20 -12.32 17.79 -4.64
C LEU A 20 -11.05 17.04 -4.24
N VAL A 21 -10.70 17.03 -2.95
CA VAL A 21 -9.49 16.36 -2.46
C VAL A 21 -9.60 14.84 -2.66
N SER A 22 -10.75 14.24 -2.37
CA SER A 22 -10.97 12.81 -2.55
C SER A 22 -10.84 12.41 -4.02
N ASP A 23 -11.51 13.11 -4.93
CA ASP A 23 -11.50 12.80 -6.36
C ASP A 23 -10.10 12.93 -6.96
N GLU A 24 -9.39 14.01 -6.61
CA GLU A 24 -8.04 14.22 -7.11
C GLU A 24 -7.02 13.22 -6.51
N LEU A 25 -7.17 12.81 -5.24
CA LEU A 25 -6.35 11.74 -4.66
C LEU A 25 -6.63 10.38 -5.32
N ILE A 26 -7.90 10.05 -5.59
CA ILE A 26 -8.27 8.83 -6.33
C ILE A 26 -7.65 8.84 -7.72
N ARG A 27 -7.68 9.98 -8.43
CA ARG A 27 -7.03 10.13 -9.74
C ARG A 27 -5.52 9.87 -9.67
N VAL A 28 -4.84 10.42 -8.67
CA VAL A 28 -3.39 10.22 -8.49
C VAL A 28 -3.04 8.82 -8.00
N ALA A 29 -3.97 8.15 -7.28
CA ALA A 29 -3.75 6.80 -6.76
C ALA A 29 -3.46 5.77 -7.87
N VAL A 30 -4.05 5.94 -9.05
CA VAL A 30 -3.84 5.04 -10.20
C VAL A 30 -3.81 5.85 -11.48
N LEU A 31 -2.66 5.88 -12.13
CA LEU A 31 -2.48 6.58 -13.41
C LEU A 31 -2.99 5.73 -14.60
N TRP A 32 -3.30 6.37 -15.71
CA TRP A 32 -3.70 5.67 -16.95
C TRP A 32 -2.69 4.62 -17.40
N HIS A 33 -1.40 4.87 -17.25
CA HIS A 33 -0.33 3.89 -17.55
C HIS A 33 -0.51 2.60 -16.74
N GLU A 34 -0.85 2.71 -15.47
CA GLU A 34 -1.02 1.57 -14.57
C GLU A 34 -2.33 0.84 -14.86
N LEU A 35 -3.43 1.59 -15.04
CA LEU A 35 -4.73 1.02 -15.41
C LEU A 35 -4.64 0.20 -16.71
N TRP A 36 -3.99 0.75 -17.72
CA TRP A 36 -3.82 0.06 -18.99
C TRP A 36 -2.83 -1.11 -18.89
N TYR A 37 -1.76 -0.97 -18.12
CA TYR A 37 -0.83 -2.07 -17.89
C TYR A 37 -1.52 -3.28 -17.29
N GLU A 38 -2.25 -3.11 -16.19
CA GLU A 38 -2.98 -4.19 -15.52
C GLU A 38 -4.12 -4.73 -16.36
N GLY A 39 -4.91 -3.84 -16.96
CA GLY A 39 -6.02 -4.27 -17.81
C GLY A 39 -5.57 -5.08 -19.04
N LEU A 40 -4.43 -4.74 -19.65
CA LEU A 40 -3.86 -5.52 -20.74
C LEU A 40 -3.26 -6.86 -20.26
N GLU A 41 -2.65 -6.90 -19.08
CA GLU A 41 -2.17 -8.14 -18.46
C GLU A 41 -3.33 -9.09 -18.16
N ASP A 42 -4.40 -8.59 -17.55
CA ASP A 42 -5.61 -9.36 -17.26
C ASP A 42 -6.32 -9.83 -18.53
N ALA A 43 -6.47 -8.96 -19.52
CA ALA A 43 -7.03 -9.31 -20.81
C ALA A 43 -6.23 -10.43 -21.51
N SER A 44 -4.91 -10.36 -21.46
CA SER A 44 -4.02 -11.40 -21.99
C SER A 44 -4.21 -12.73 -21.27
N ARG A 45 -4.25 -12.73 -19.95
CA ARG A 45 -4.49 -13.93 -19.12
C ARG A 45 -5.85 -14.57 -19.45
N GLN A 46 -6.90 -13.75 -19.57
CA GLN A 46 -8.25 -14.19 -19.86
C GLN A 46 -8.36 -14.79 -21.29
N PHE A 47 -7.67 -14.20 -22.26
CA PHE A 47 -7.68 -14.69 -23.63
C PHE A 47 -6.83 -15.95 -23.84
N PHE A 48 -5.54 -15.90 -23.47
CA PHE A 48 -4.61 -17.00 -23.71
C PHE A 48 -4.68 -18.11 -22.64
N GLY A 49 -4.89 -17.75 -21.37
CA GLY A 49 -4.95 -18.72 -20.27
C GLY A 49 -6.33 -19.35 -20.11
N GLU A 50 -7.36 -18.52 -19.95
CA GLU A 50 -8.73 -18.98 -19.70
C GLU A 50 -9.52 -19.27 -20.99
N LYS A 51 -9.03 -18.85 -22.16
CA LYS A 51 -9.71 -18.89 -23.47
C LYS A 51 -11.10 -18.24 -23.46
N ASN A 52 -11.25 -17.19 -22.66
CA ASN A 52 -12.51 -16.49 -22.47
C ASN A 52 -12.46 -15.08 -23.06
N THR A 53 -12.90 -14.96 -24.32
CA THR A 53 -12.95 -13.69 -25.05
C THR A 53 -13.96 -12.69 -24.47
N GLU A 54 -15.06 -13.16 -23.87
CA GLU A 54 -16.07 -12.27 -23.30
C GLU A 54 -15.55 -11.54 -22.06
N LYS A 55 -14.85 -12.26 -21.17
CA LYS A 55 -14.17 -11.63 -20.03
C LYS A 55 -13.12 -10.62 -20.48
N MET A 56 -12.30 -10.97 -21.47
CA MET A 56 -11.33 -10.04 -22.05
C MET A 56 -12.00 -8.73 -22.51
N PHE A 57 -13.12 -8.81 -23.21
CA PHE A 57 -13.84 -7.61 -23.64
C PHE A 57 -14.41 -6.83 -22.47
N ALA A 58 -14.99 -7.50 -21.49
CA ALA A 58 -15.50 -6.85 -20.27
C ALA A 58 -14.39 -6.09 -19.50
N THR A 59 -13.16 -6.57 -19.54
CA THR A 59 -11.99 -5.90 -18.96
C THR A 59 -11.55 -4.68 -19.78
N LEU A 60 -11.56 -4.76 -21.12
CA LEU A 60 -11.05 -3.71 -22.00
C LEU A 60 -12.08 -2.59 -22.25
N GLU A 61 -13.37 -2.85 -22.25
CA GLU A 61 -14.42 -1.85 -22.51
C GLU A 61 -14.37 -0.62 -21.60
N PRO A 62 -14.23 -0.76 -20.27
CA PRO A 62 -14.11 0.40 -19.36
C PRO A 62 -12.87 1.25 -19.65
N LEU A 63 -11.75 0.62 -20.04
CA LEU A 63 -10.50 1.31 -20.36
C LEU A 63 -10.65 2.13 -21.66
N HIS A 64 -11.32 1.57 -22.68
CA HIS A 64 -11.62 2.33 -23.89
C HIS A 64 -12.65 3.42 -23.66
N ALA A 65 -13.61 3.22 -22.74
CA ALA A 65 -14.55 4.28 -22.34
C ALA A 65 -13.81 5.42 -21.64
N LEU A 66 -12.80 5.11 -20.82
CA LEU A 66 -11.94 6.10 -20.18
C LEU A 66 -11.12 6.90 -21.21
N LEU A 67 -10.56 6.23 -22.22
CA LEU A 67 -9.76 6.85 -23.28
C LEU A 67 -10.57 7.82 -24.16
N LYS A 68 -11.89 7.62 -24.24
CA LYS A 68 -12.81 8.52 -24.98
C LYS A 68 -13.14 9.81 -24.27
N ARG A 69 -12.82 9.92 -22.97
CA ARG A 69 -12.96 11.18 -22.22
C ARG A 69 -11.86 12.13 -22.62
N ASP A 70 -12.16 13.42 -22.60
CA ASP A 70 -11.14 14.43 -22.80
C ASP A 70 -10.13 14.39 -21.64
N PRO A 71 -8.82 14.40 -21.93
CA PRO A 71 -7.80 14.39 -20.92
C PRO A 71 -7.82 15.70 -20.12
N GLU A 72 -7.81 15.60 -18.79
CA GLU A 72 -7.85 16.77 -17.90
C GLU A 72 -6.45 17.18 -17.40
N THR A 73 -5.45 16.31 -17.54
CA THR A 73 -4.10 16.52 -17.01
C THR A 73 -3.05 16.31 -18.09
N LEU A 74 -1.87 16.95 -17.90
CA LEU A 74 -0.75 16.77 -18.84
C LEU A 74 -0.29 15.31 -18.96
N GLN A 75 -0.39 14.57 -17.87
CA GLN A 75 -0.06 13.13 -17.85
C GLN A 75 -1.03 12.32 -18.72
N GLU A 76 -2.32 12.61 -18.66
CA GLU A 76 -3.34 11.99 -19.50
C GLU A 76 -3.18 12.36 -20.97
N VAL A 77 -2.90 13.64 -21.27
CA VAL A 77 -2.57 14.11 -22.63
C VAL A 77 -1.35 13.36 -23.19
N SER A 78 -0.30 13.24 -22.40
CA SER A 78 0.91 12.50 -22.80
C SER A 78 0.64 11.04 -23.09
N PHE A 79 -0.20 10.39 -22.26
CA PHE A 79 -0.64 9.01 -22.49
C PHE A 79 -1.43 8.89 -23.79
N GLN A 80 -2.42 9.75 -23.99
CA GLN A 80 -3.27 9.73 -25.17
C GLN A 80 -2.48 9.96 -26.46
N ASN A 81 -1.52 10.90 -26.46
CA ASN A 81 -0.63 11.14 -27.60
C ASN A 81 0.28 9.95 -27.91
N SER A 82 0.72 9.22 -26.88
CA SER A 82 1.66 8.11 -27.03
C SER A 82 1.00 6.78 -27.43
N PHE A 83 -0.22 6.55 -26.98
CA PHE A 83 -0.89 5.23 -27.07
C PHE A 83 -2.30 5.30 -27.64
N GLY A 84 -2.94 6.47 -27.64
CA GLY A 84 -4.36 6.62 -27.99
C GLY A 84 -4.70 6.09 -29.39
N ARG A 85 -3.84 6.35 -30.39
CA ARG A 85 -4.04 5.86 -31.75
C ARG A 85 -4.01 4.33 -31.82
N ASP A 86 -2.94 3.72 -31.30
CA ASP A 86 -2.74 2.27 -31.32
C ASP A 86 -3.91 1.56 -30.60
N LEU A 87 -4.35 2.11 -29.44
CA LEU A 87 -5.44 1.55 -28.66
C LEU A 87 -6.79 1.70 -29.37
N ASN A 88 -7.04 2.80 -30.08
CA ASN A 88 -8.26 2.96 -30.88
C ASN A 88 -8.28 2.00 -32.08
N ASP A 89 -7.15 1.86 -32.79
CA ASP A 89 -7.03 0.92 -33.92
C ASP A 89 -7.30 -0.53 -33.43
N ALA A 90 -6.74 -0.92 -32.27
CA ALA A 90 -7.01 -2.23 -31.67
C ALA A 90 -8.50 -2.40 -31.29
N TYR A 91 -9.14 -1.37 -30.77
CA TYR A 91 -10.54 -1.43 -30.41
C TYR A 91 -11.47 -1.58 -31.63
N GLU A 92 -11.17 -0.90 -32.73
CA GLU A 92 -11.91 -1.08 -33.99
C GLU A 92 -11.82 -2.51 -34.51
N LEU A 93 -10.65 -3.15 -34.42
CA LEU A 93 -10.47 -4.56 -34.77
C LEU A 93 -11.31 -5.48 -33.86
N VAL A 94 -11.36 -5.19 -32.54
CA VAL A 94 -12.22 -5.91 -31.60
C VAL A 94 -13.70 -5.77 -31.96
N LEU A 95 -14.16 -4.57 -32.32
CA LEU A 95 -15.53 -4.33 -32.78
C LEU A 95 -15.84 -5.05 -34.08
N ASN A 96 -14.90 -5.10 -35.02
CA ASN A 96 -15.01 -5.88 -36.26
C ASN A 96 -15.12 -7.35 -35.95
N TYR A 97 -14.30 -7.91 -35.06
CA TYR A 97 -14.43 -9.30 -34.61
C TYR A 97 -15.79 -9.58 -33.98
N LYS A 98 -16.33 -8.69 -33.15
CA LYS A 98 -17.67 -8.86 -32.56
C LYS A 98 -18.76 -9.00 -33.63
N ARG A 99 -18.62 -8.30 -34.79
CA ARG A 99 -19.56 -8.33 -35.90
C ARG A 99 -19.36 -9.53 -36.82
N THR A 100 -18.12 -9.81 -37.22
CA THR A 100 -17.79 -10.78 -38.29
C THR A 100 -17.41 -12.16 -37.76
N LYS A 101 -17.02 -12.24 -36.47
CA LYS A 101 -16.43 -13.44 -35.85
C LYS A 101 -15.14 -13.93 -36.54
N ASP A 102 -14.48 -13.05 -37.33
CA ASP A 102 -13.21 -13.34 -37.95
C ASP A 102 -12.08 -13.25 -36.96
N ILE A 103 -11.46 -14.37 -36.64
CA ILE A 103 -10.37 -14.51 -35.65
C ILE A 103 -9.13 -13.69 -36.03
N THR A 104 -8.95 -13.41 -37.33
CA THR A 104 -7.81 -12.64 -37.83
C THR A 104 -7.80 -11.22 -37.21
N ASN A 105 -8.99 -10.58 -37.15
CA ASN A 105 -9.11 -9.26 -36.52
C ASN A 105 -8.75 -9.28 -35.03
N LEU A 106 -9.15 -10.35 -34.32
CA LEU A 106 -8.84 -10.48 -32.89
C LEU A 106 -7.35 -10.69 -32.67
N ASN A 107 -6.69 -11.51 -33.49
CA ASN A 107 -5.25 -11.73 -33.39
C ASN A 107 -4.46 -10.43 -33.65
N GLN A 108 -4.84 -9.67 -34.68
CA GLN A 108 -4.22 -8.36 -34.98
C GLN A 108 -4.44 -7.37 -33.80
N ALA A 109 -5.62 -7.33 -33.20
CA ALA A 109 -5.86 -6.51 -32.01
C ALA A 109 -4.96 -6.92 -30.86
N CYS A 110 -4.79 -8.21 -30.58
CA CYS A 110 -3.90 -8.72 -29.55
C CYS A 110 -2.44 -8.32 -29.79
N ASP A 111 -1.97 -8.34 -31.04
CA ASP A 111 -0.61 -7.91 -31.39
C ASP A 111 -0.40 -6.42 -31.08
N ILE A 112 -1.37 -5.57 -31.37
CA ILE A 112 -1.31 -4.14 -31.03
C ILE A 112 -1.32 -3.95 -29.52
N TYR A 113 -2.24 -4.60 -28.79
CA TYR A 113 -2.29 -4.55 -27.32
C TYR A 113 -0.98 -5.01 -26.67
N TYR A 114 -0.38 -6.08 -27.18
CA TYR A 114 0.92 -6.56 -26.70
C TYR A 114 2.05 -5.55 -26.92
N ASN A 115 2.08 -4.90 -28.08
CA ASN A 115 3.06 -3.86 -28.37
C ASN A 115 2.89 -2.64 -27.43
N VAL A 116 1.65 -2.21 -27.19
CA VAL A 116 1.35 -1.15 -26.23
C VAL A 116 1.77 -1.56 -24.82
N PHE A 117 1.41 -2.76 -24.37
CA PHE A 117 1.80 -3.32 -23.07
C PHE A 117 3.32 -3.28 -22.86
N ARG A 118 4.11 -3.75 -23.85
CA ARG A 118 5.58 -3.71 -23.77
C ARG A 118 6.13 -2.30 -23.66
N ARG A 119 5.54 -1.32 -24.35
CA ARG A 119 5.96 0.08 -24.28
C ARG A 119 5.64 0.69 -22.91
N ILE A 120 4.46 0.44 -22.37
CA ILE A 120 4.06 0.88 -21.04
C ILE A 120 4.97 0.25 -19.98
N SER A 121 5.21 -1.06 -20.06
CA SER A 121 6.09 -1.79 -19.12
C SER A 121 7.50 -1.19 -19.02
N ARG A 122 8.03 -0.61 -20.10
CA ARG A 122 9.34 0.05 -20.10
C ARG A 122 9.30 1.47 -19.49
N GLN A 123 8.15 2.14 -19.54
CA GLN A 123 7.99 3.51 -19.03
C GLN A 123 7.66 3.52 -17.53
N LEU A 124 6.90 2.54 -17.03
CA LEU A 124 6.46 2.48 -15.64
C LEU A 124 7.61 2.59 -14.61
N PRO A 125 8.74 1.88 -14.73
CA PRO A 125 9.85 2.00 -13.78
C PRO A 125 10.49 3.39 -13.73
N GLN A 126 10.30 4.21 -14.77
CA GLN A 126 10.84 5.56 -14.85
C GLN A 126 9.99 6.58 -14.08
N LEU A 127 8.71 6.26 -13.82
CA LEU A 127 7.79 7.09 -13.09
C LEU A 127 7.99 6.90 -11.57
N GLN A 128 9.11 7.40 -11.04
CA GLN A 128 9.43 7.31 -9.61
C GLN A 128 8.92 8.50 -8.81
N THR A 129 8.68 9.62 -9.48
CA THR A 129 8.14 10.84 -8.87
C THR A 129 7.01 11.40 -9.73
N LEU A 130 5.97 11.89 -9.08
CA LEU A 130 4.81 12.51 -9.72
C LEU A 130 4.73 13.95 -9.27
N GLU A 131 4.83 14.87 -10.21
CA GLU A 131 4.62 16.30 -9.94
C GLU A 131 3.13 16.63 -10.06
N LEU A 132 2.56 17.23 -9.01
CA LEU A 132 1.11 17.56 -8.97
C LEU A 132 0.67 18.45 -10.14
N GLN A 133 1.53 19.34 -10.62
CA GLN A 133 1.22 20.16 -11.81
C GLN A 133 0.89 19.33 -13.05
N HIS A 134 1.41 18.10 -13.17
CA HIS A 134 1.19 17.23 -14.31
C HIS A 134 0.07 16.21 -14.09
N VAL A 135 -0.12 15.75 -12.82
CA VAL A 135 -1.07 14.67 -12.49
C VAL A 135 -2.35 15.15 -11.82
N SER A 136 -2.31 16.30 -11.13
CA SER A 136 -3.46 16.90 -10.43
C SER A 136 -3.25 18.38 -10.15
N PRO A 137 -3.38 19.26 -11.16
CA PRO A 137 -3.25 20.71 -10.99
C PRO A 137 -4.24 21.29 -9.97
N LYS A 138 -5.44 20.69 -9.86
CA LYS A 138 -6.47 21.10 -8.90
C LYS A 138 -6.01 20.88 -7.46
N LEU A 139 -5.36 19.73 -7.18
CA LEU A 139 -4.81 19.43 -5.84
C LEU A 139 -3.62 20.35 -5.51
N GLN A 140 -2.78 20.68 -6.49
CA GLN A 140 -1.69 21.62 -6.32
C GLN A 140 -2.20 23.04 -6.00
N ALA A 141 -3.30 23.45 -6.63
CA ALA A 141 -3.92 24.76 -6.41
C ALA A 141 -4.70 24.81 -5.07
N ALA A 142 -5.06 23.66 -4.49
CA ALA A 142 -5.82 23.59 -3.26
C ALA A 142 -4.98 24.09 -2.07
N ARG A 143 -5.38 25.20 -1.49
CA ARG A 143 -4.67 25.86 -0.38
C ARG A 143 -5.64 26.34 0.69
N ASN A 144 -5.16 26.32 1.95
CA ASN A 144 -5.92 26.81 3.12
C ASN A 144 -7.34 26.23 3.18
N LEU A 145 -7.42 24.90 3.10
CA LEU A 145 -8.68 24.18 3.14
C LEU A 145 -9.24 24.16 4.56
N ASN A 146 -10.57 24.14 4.67
CA ASN A 146 -11.26 24.04 5.98
C ASN A 146 -11.32 22.60 6.52
N ILE A 147 -10.93 21.60 5.72
CA ILE A 147 -10.88 20.20 6.15
C ILE A 147 -9.68 19.95 7.03
N ALA A 148 -9.87 19.09 8.03
CA ALA A 148 -8.78 18.65 8.91
C ALA A 148 -7.72 17.85 8.14
N VAL A 149 -6.46 17.98 8.55
CA VAL A 149 -5.40 17.06 8.13
C VAL A 149 -5.82 15.64 8.51
N PHE A 150 -5.66 14.70 7.58
CA PHE A 150 -6.20 13.35 7.69
C PHE A 150 -5.80 12.65 9.00
N GLY A 151 -6.80 12.17 9.75
CA GLY A 151 -6.59 11.46 11.01
C GLY A 151 -6.21 12.32 12.22
N THR A 152 -6.14 13.65 12.09
CA THR A 152 -5.80 14.55 13.21
C THR A 152 -7.01 15.09 13.96
N TYR A 153 -8.22 14.94 13.41
CA TYR A 153 -9.42 15.45 14.04
C TYR A 153 -9.70 14.76 15.37
N MET A 154 -9.86 15.58 16.42
CA MET A 154 -10.28 15.13 17.74
C MET A 154 -11.36 16.06 18.29
N VAL A 155 -12.39 15.48 18.89
CA VAL A 155 -13.45 16.24 19.54
C VAL A 155 -12.83 17.10 20.67
N ASN A 156 -13.26 18.35 20.78
CA ASN A 156 -12.78 19.32 21.77
C ASN A 156 -11.30 19.76 21.63
N LYS A 157 -10.63 19.48 20.52
CA LYS A 157 -9.32 20.05 20.19
C LYS A 157 -9.41 20.98 18.99
N PRO A 158 -8.54 22.00 18.88
CA PRO A 158 -8.47 22.85 17.69
C PRO A 158 -8.25 21.98 16.44
N VAL A 159 -8.99 22.29 15.38
CA VAL A 159 -8.86 21.59 14.10
C VAL A 159 -7.55 22.06 13.43
N ILE A 160 -6.69 21.09 13.10
CA ILE A 160 -5.51 21.32 12.28
C ILE A 160 -5.98 21.17 10.82
N SER A 161 -6.14 22.29 10.12
CA SER A 161 -6.58 22.31 8.75
C SER A 161 -5.45 22.09 7.74
N ILE A 162 -5.78 21.70 6.51
CA ILE A 162 -4.81 21.50 5.43
C ILE A 162 -4.42 22.87 4.86
N SER A 163 -3.12 23.23 4.95
CA SER A 163 -2.59 24.45 4.32
C SER A 163 -2.29 24.22 2.84
N TYR A 164 -1.56 23.15 2.50
CA TYR A 164 -1.28 22.75 1.12
C TYR A 164 -0.74 21.33 1.04
N PHE A 165 -0.75 20.78 -0.17
CA PHE A 165 -0.10 19.51 -0.52
C PHE A 165 1.29 19.77 -1.07
N ASP A 166 2.29 18.99 -0.68
CA ASP A 166 3.61 19.08 -1.28
C ASP A 166 3.52 18.78 -2.79
N PRO A 167 4.29 19.51 -3.63
CA PRO A 167 4.12 19.44 -5.09
C PRO A 167 4.59 18.11 -5.71
N VAL A 168 5.32 17.28 -4.96
CA VAL A 168 5.90 16.04 -5.47
C VAL A 168 5.44 14.85 -4.63
N PHE A 169 4.90 13.85 -5.32
CA PHE A 169 4.58 12.55 -4.75
C PHE A 169 5.65 11.53 -5.18
N VAL A 170 6.16 10.74 -4.24
CA VAL A 170 7.17 9.71 -4.50
C VAL A 170 6.50 8.35 -4.67
N VAL A 171 6.76 7.68 -5.78
CA VAL A 171 6.25 6.34 -6.04
C VAL A 171 7.19 5.31 -5.43
N ILE A 172 6.68 4.43 -4.57
CA ILE A 172 7.46 3.34 -3.98
C ILE A 172 7.49 2.17 -4.97
N SER A 173 8.70 1.64 -5.20
CA SER A 173 8.92 0.48 -6.10
C SER A 173 8.37 -0.80 -5.46
N SER A 174 7.11 -1.08 -5.71
CA SER A 174 6.42 -2.33 -5.38
C SER A 174 5.43 -2.68 -6.49
N LYS A 175 4.81 -3.85 -6.43
CA LYS A 175 3.83 -4.28 -7.43
C LYS A 175 2.67 -3.28 -7.56
N GLN A 176 2.18 -2.75 -6.44
CA GLN A 176 1.03 -1.85 -6.38
C GLN A 176 1.41 -0.37 -6.47
N ARG A 177 2.71 -0.03 -6.49
CA ARG A 177 3.26 1.31 -6.67
C ARG A 177 2.59 2.39 -5.81
N PRO A 178 2.54 2.27 -4.47
CA PRO A 178 1.89 3.26 -3.63
C PRO A 178 2.64 4.60 -3.68
N ARG A 179 1.93 5.71 -3.44
CA ARG A 179 2.48 7.07 -3.49
C ARG A 179 2.69 7.59 -2.08
N LYS A 180 3.91 7.94 -1.76
CA LYS A 180 4.24 8.67 -0.52
C LYS A 180 4.18 10.16 -0.79
N PHE A 181 3.46 10.90 0.04
CA PHE A 181 3.32 12.36 -0.08
C PHE A 181 3.20 13.02 1.29
N SER A 182 3.31 14.34 1.31
CA SER A 182 3.20 15.14 2.53
C SER A 182 2.14 16.21 2.40
N VAL A 183 1.49 16.51 3.52
CA VAL A 183 0.52 17.58 3.67
C VAL A 183 1.02 18.52 4.76
N LYS A 184 0.98 19.83 4.52
CA LYS A 184 1.25 20.85 5.53
C LYS A 184 -0.03 21.21 6.26
N GLY A 185 0.04 21.12 7.59
CA GLY A 185 -1.04 21.57 8.48
C GLY A 185 -0.99 23.06 8.79
N SER A 186 -2.09 23.61 9.27
CA SER A 186 -2.17 24.99 9.79
C SER A 186 -1.30 25.24 11.02
N ASP A 187 -0.85 24.19 11.69
CA ASP A 187 0.11 24.20 12.79
C ASP A 187 1.58 24.29 12.32
N GLY A 188 1.81 24.35 10.99
CA GLY A 188 3.14 24.39 10.38
C GLY A 188 3.87 23.04 10.32
N ARG A 189 3.26 21.96 10.82
CA ARG A 189 3.85 20.62 10.75
C ARG A 189 3.62 19.95 9.41
N SER A 190 4.47 18.99 9.07
CA SER A 190 4.33 18.15 7.87
C SER A 190 3.81 16.77 8.28
N TYR A 191 2.74 16.35 7.63
CA TYR A 191 2.09 15.05 7.84
C TYR A 191 2.29 14.19 6.60
N GLN A 192 2.85 13.02 6.78
CA GLN A 192 3.16 12.11 5.68
C GLN A 192 2.10 11.02 5.56
N TYR A 193 1.79 10.67 4.32
CA TYR A 193 0.80 9.66 3.98
C TYR A 193 1.29 8.76 2.87
N LEU A 194 0.72 7.56 2.84
CA LEU A 194 0.83 6.60 1.76
C LEU A 194 -0.53 6.50 1.07
N LEU A 195 -0.60 6.87 -0.20
CA LEU A 195 -1.76 6.70 -1.05
C LEU A 195 -1.62 5.37 -1.78
N LYS A 196 -2.50 4.42 -1.46
CA LYS A 196 -2.58 3.12 -2.11
C LYS A 196 -3.69 3.12 -3.17
N GLY A 197 -3.37 2.59 -4.35
CA GLY A 197 -4.31 2.21 -5.39
C GLY A 197 -4.45 0.69 -5.46
N HIS A 198 -5.52 0.19 -6.09
CA HIS A 198 -5.83 -1.23 -6.27
C HIS A 198 -6.07 -2.06 -4.99
N GLU A 199 -6.19 -1.41 -3.84
CA GLU A 199 -6.46 -2.03 -2.55
C GLU A 199 -7.67 -1.43 -1.85
N ASP A 200 -8.40 -2.28 -1.13
CA ASP A 200 -9.52 -1.88 -0.28
C ASP A 200 -9.03 -1.62 1.16
N ILE A 201 -8.95 -0.36 1.55
CA ILE A 201 -8.46 0.07 2.87
C ILE A 201 -9.55 0.08 3.95
N ARG A 202 -10.79 -0.34 3.63
CA ARG A 202 -11.88 -0.35 4.61
C ARG A 202 -11.59 -1.32 5.76
N GLN A 203 -10.96 -2.45 5.47
CA GLN A 203 -10.58 -3.43 6.50
C GLN A 203 -9.54 -2.85 7.45
N ASP A 204 -8.47 -2.20 6.93
CA ASP A 204 -7.49 -1.50 7.76
C ASP A 204 -8.13 -0.44 8.65
N SER A 205 -9.09 0.32 8.13
CA SER A 205 -9.84 1.31 8.90
C SER A 205 -10.61 0.69 10.07
N LEU A 206 -11.29 -0.45 9.85
CA LEU A 206 -12.01 -1.17 10.89
C LEU A 206 -11.06 -1.76 11.95
N VAL A 207 -9.93 -2.32 11.52
CA VAL A 207 -8.90 -2.83 12.44
C VAL A 207 -8.33 -1.70 13.31
N MET A 208 -8.05 -0.52 12.73
CA MET A 208 -7.59 0.64 13.50
C MET A 208 -8.64 1.14 14.51
N GLN A 209 -9.92 1.03 14.20
CA GLN A 209 -11.00 1.33 15.16
C GLN A 209 -11.02 0.30 16.30
N LEU A 210 -10.90 -0.99 15.98
CA LEU A 210 -10.81 -2.05 16.98
C LEU A 210 -9.60 -1.87 17.89
N PHE A 211 -8.43 -1.54 17.34
CA PHE A 211 -7.24 -1.23 18.16
C PHE A 211 -7.48 -0.03 19.09
N GLY A 212 -8.27 0.95 18.67
CA GLY A 212 -8.70 2.04 19.54
C GLY A 212 -9.52 1.57 20.72
N LEU A 213 -10.46 0.64 20.49
CA LEU A 213 -11.24 0.02 21.57
C LEU A 213 -10.36 -0.80 22.51
N VAL A 214 -9.46 -1.62 21.96
CA VAL A 214 -8.50 -2.41 22.76
C VAL A 214 -7.65 -1.49 23.63
N ASN A 215 -7.09 -0.40 23.07
CA ASN A 215 -6.31 0.56 23.84
C ASN A 215 -7.11 1.18 24.99
N THR A 216 -8.38 1.52 24.75
CA THR A 216 -9.27 2.02 25.81
C THR A 216 -9.49 0.99 26.93
N LEU A 217 -9.63 -0.29 26.58
CA LEU A 217 -9.75 -1.37 27.58
C LEU A 217 -8.46 -1.56 28.38
N LEU A 218 -7.30 -1.54 27.71
CA LEU A 218 -5.97 -1.64 28.34
C LEU A 218 -5.71 -0.45 29.28
N GLU A 219 -6.11 0.74 28.88
CA GLU A 219 -5.95 1.97 29.68
C GLU A 219 -6.83 1.96 30.96
N ASN A 220 -7.99 1.33 30.89
CA ASN A 220 -8.91 1.21 32.04
C ASN A 220 -8.53 0.09 33.03
N ASP A 221 -7.64 -0.83 32.66
CA ASP A 221 -7.11 -1.85 33.54
C ASP A 221 -5.84 -1.36 34.25
N ALA A 222 -5.81 -1.42 35.60
CA ALA A 222 -4.73 -0.86 36.40
C ALA A 222 -3.37 -1.50 36.12
N GLU A 223 -3.30 -2.81 35.90
CA GLU A 223 -2.04 -3.51 35.63
C GLU A 223 -1.53 -3.21 34.21
N CYS A 224 -2.43 -3.20 33.24
CA CYS A 224 -2.10 -2.86 31.85
C CYS A 224 -1.64 -1.41 31.73
N PHE A 225 -2.30 -0.48 32.44
CA PHE A 225 -1.91 0.92 32.48
C PHE A 225 -0.52 1.13 33.11
N GLN A 226 -0.22 0.48 34.23
CA GLN A 226 1.11 0.56 34.88
C GLN A 226 2.24 0.00 33.99
N ARG A 227 1.91 -0.97 33.12
CA ARG A 227 2.86 -1.57 32.19
C ARG A 227 2.95 -0.81 30.87
N HIS A 228 2.14 0.24 30.67
CA HIS A 228 2.05 1.01 29.43
C HIS A 228 1.78 0.11 28.21
N LEU A 229 0.79 -0.79 28.33
CA LEU A 229 0.41 -1.66 27.24
C LEU A 229 -0.51 -0.89 26.29
N ASP A 230 -0.07 -0.74 25.06
CA ASP A 230 -0.84 -0.10 24.00
C ASP A 230 -0.49 -0.67 22.62
N ILE A 231 -1.35 -0.39 21.65
CA ILE A 231 -1.13 -0.70 20.24
C ILE A 231 -0.94 0.62 19.50
N GLN A 232 0.19 0.78 18.81
CA GLN A 232 0.41 1.93 17.93
C GLN A 232 -0.60 1.92 16.79
N ARG A 233 -1.34 3.01 16.63
CA ARG A 233 -2.32 3.21 15.56
C ARG A 233 -1.82 4.21 14.54
N TYR A 234 -2.31 4.08 13.31
CA TYR A 234 -2.13 5.06 12.25
C TYR A 234 -3.46 5.31 11.53
N PRO A 235 -3.69 6.49 10.93
CA PRO A 235 -4.90 6.76 10.18
C PRO A 235 -5.00 5.84 8.96
N ALA A 236 -6.17 5.22 8.76
CA ALA A 236 -6.52 4.48 7.56
C ALA A 236 -7.86 5.02 7.04
N ILE A 237 -7.85 5.67 5.88
CA ILE A 237 -8.97 6.41 5.33
C ILE A 237 -9.30 5.88 3.95
N PRO A 238 -10.38 5.11 3.79
CA PRO A 238 -10.85 4.66 2.50
C PRO A 238 -11.34 5.86 1.67
N LEU A 239 -10.89 5.98 0.43
CA LEU A 239 -11.35 6.97 -0.53
C LEU A 239 -12.33 6.35 -1.53
N SER A 240 -12.03 5.12 -1.96
CA SER A 240 -12.88 4.33 -2.86
C SER A 240 -12.75 2.84 -2.52
N PRO A 241 -13.56 1.95 -3.13
CA PRO A 241 -13.40 0.51 -2.97
C PRO A 241 -12.03 -0.04 -3.39
N LYS A 242 -11.25 0.75 -4.14
CA LYS A 242 -9.94 0.35 -4.68
C LYS A 242 -8.82 1.33 -4.36
N SER A 243 -9.03 2.28 -3.44
CA SER A 243 -7.99 3.24 -3.07
C SER A 243 -8.24 3.84 -1.70
N GLY A 244 -7.16 4.20 -1.02
CA GLY A 244 -7.24 4.87 0.26
C GLY A 244 -5.90 5.41 0.75
N LEU A 245 -5.96 6.10 1.88
CA LEU A 245 -4.84 6.73 2.53
C LEU A 245 -4.46 5.99 3.81
N LEU A 246 -3.18 5.76 3.99
CA LEU A 246 -2.59 5.32 5.25
C LEU A 246 -1.66 6.40 5.80
N GLY A 247 -1.75 6.70 7.08
CA GLY A 247 -0.79 7.57 7.73
C GLY A 247 0.59 6.92 7.75
N TRP A 248 1.62 7.69 7.38
CA TRP A 248 3.00 7.22 7.46
C TRP A 248 3.44 7.21 8.93
N VAL A 249 3.90 6.07 9.41
CA VAL A 249 4.43 5.96 10.77
C VAL A 249 5.86 6.54 10.79
N PRO A 250 6.08 7.66 11.49
CA PRO A 250 7.40 8.28 11.53
C PRO A 250 8.39 7.41 12.31
N ASN A 251 9.69 7.61 12.07
CA ASN A 251 10.79 6.98 12.79
C ASN A 251 10.75 5.44 12.84
N SER A 252 10.08 4.79 11.92
CA SER A 252 9.94 3.33 11.89
C SER A 252 10.57 2.73 10.65
N ASP A 253 11.14 1.54 10.82
CA ASP A 253 11.68 0.70 9.75
C ASP A 253 11.06 -0.70 9.83
N THR A 254 10.89 -1.38 8.70
CA THR A 254 10.45 -2.77 8.69
C THR A 254 11.54 -3.69 9.24
N PHE A 255 11.14 -4.79 9.87
CA PHE A 255 12.10 -5.82 10.32
C PHE A 255 12.97 -6.31 9.16
N HIS A 256 12.40 -6.44 7.98
CA HIS A 256 13.15 -6.84 6.78
C HIS A 256 14.32 -5.88 6.49
N VAL A 257 14.07 -4.58 6.51
CA VAL A 257 15.11 -3.56 6.26
C VAL A 257 16.17 -3.60 7.36
N LEU A 258 15.76 -3.68 8.63
CA LEU A 258 16.68 -3.73 9.78
C LEU A 258 17.59 -4.96 9.74
N ILE A 259 17.02 -6.14 9.44
CA ILE A 259 17.77 -7.39 9.32
C ILE A 259 18.73 -7.32 8.13
N ARG A 260 18.26 -6.84 6.98
CA ARG A 260 19.09 -6.71 5.78
C ARG A 260 20.28 -5.79 6.01
N GLU A 261 20.06 -4.58 6.53
CA GLU A 261 21.13 -3.63 6.84
C GLU A 261 22.17 -4.23 7.80
N HIS A 262 21.70 -4.93 8.84
CA HIS A 262 22.58 -5.60 9.80
C HIS A 262 23.39 -6.72 9.17
N ARG A 263 22.75 -7.59 8.38
CA ARG A 263 23.41 -8.70 7.68
C ARG A 263 24.40 -8.20 6.63
N ASP A 264 24.03 -7.20 5.84
CA ASP A 264 24.92 -6.59 4.84
C ASP A 264 26.19 -6.02 5.50
N ALA A 265 26.03 -5.29 6.62
CA ALA A 265 27.17 -4.76 7.37
C ALA A 265 28.11 -5.85 7.93
N ASN A 266 27.56 -7.00 8.28
CA ASN A 266 28.30 -8.17 8.79
C ASN A 266 28.69 -9.18 7.69
N LYS A 267 28.42 -8.89 6.42
CA LYS A 267 28.65 -9.76 5.27
C LYS A 267 27.97 -11.14 5.40
N VAL A 268 26.80 -11.16 6.01
CA VAL A 268 25.96 -12.37 6.14
C VAL A 268 24.89 -12.33 5.04
N PRO A 269 24.76 -13.35 4.20
CA PRO A 269 23.71 -13.41 3.20
C PRO A 269 22.31 -13.34 3.81
N LEU A 270 21.41 -12.57 3.20
CA LEU A 270 20.05 -12.38 3.73
C LEU A 270 19.30 -13.70 3.91
N ASN A 271 19.50 -14.64 2.99
CA ASN A 271 18.81 -15.95 2.97
C ASN A 271 19.70 -17.09 3.47
N ILE A 272 20.56 -16.84 4.44
CA ILE A 272 21.53 -17.86 4.92
C ILE A 272 20.81 -19.12 5.45
N GLU A 273 19.68 -18.95 6.16
CA GLU A 273 18.90 -20.07 6.68
C GLU A 273 18.37 -20.96 5.55
N HIS A 274 17.86 -20.35 4.50
CA HIS A 274 17.37 -21.07 3.31
C HIS A 274 18.49 -21.84 2.59
N TRP A 275 19.68 -21.25 2.49
CA TRP A 275 20.83 -21.94 1.92
C TRP A 275 21.25 -23.16 2.74
N VAL A 276 21.24 -23.05 4.07
CA VAL A 276 21.55 -24.17 4.97
C VAL A 276 20.51 -25.28 4.83
N MET A 277 19.21 -24.92 4.72
CA MET A 277 18.15 -25.90 4.47
C MET A 277 18.34 -26.63 3.14
N LEU A 278 18.61 -25.90 2.05
CA LEU A 278 18.84 -26.51 0.72
C LEU A 278 20.12 -27.37 0.66
N GLN A 279 21.14 -27.01 1.43
CA GLN A 279 22.34 -27.87 1.55
C GLN A 279 22.05 -29.20 2.24
N MET A 280 21.20 -29.19 3.27
CA MET A 280 20.78 -30.41 3.97
C MET A 280 19.81 -31.25 3.13
N ALA A 281 18.84 -30.59 2.49
CA ALA A 281 17.79 -31.23 1.73
C ALA A 281 17.51 -30.47 0.43
N PRO A 282 18.21 -30.81 -0.69
CA PRO A 282 17.99 -30.18 -1.98
C PRO A 282 16.57 -30.35 -2.54
N ASP A 283 15.89 -31.44 -2.15
CA ASP A 283 14.53 -31.77 -2.57
C ASP A 283 13.50 -31.50 -1.46
N TYR A 284 13.60 -30.32 -0.81
CA TYR A 284 12.81 -29.94 0.35
C TYR A 284 11.28 -30.05 0.13
N ASP A 285 10.81 -29.75 -1.06
CA ASP A 285 9.37 -29.73 -1.36
C ASP A 285 8.71 -31.10 -1.24
N ASN A 286 9.46 -32.17 -1.54
CA ASN A 286 8.99 -33.56 -1.51
C ASN A 286 9.16 -34.27 -0.16
N LEU A 287 9.76 -33.61 0.85
CA LEU A 287 9.94 -34.18 2.17
C LEU A 287 8.63 -34.34 2.92
N THR A 288 8.58 -35.32 3.80
CA THR A 288 7.50 -35.47 4.77
C THR A 288 7.51 -34.34 5.79
N TRP A 289 6.40 -34.12 6.47
CA TRP A 289 6.24 -33.04 7.46
C TRP A 289 7.29 -33.11 8.59
N LEU A 290 7.62 -34.31 9.06
CA LEU A 290 8.64 -34.52 10.09
C LEU A 290 10.04 -34.17 9.58
N GLU A 291 10.41 -34.62 8.39
CA GLU A 291 11.70 -34.28 7.77
C GLU A 291 11.85 -32.79 7.54
N LYS A 292 10.77 -32.08 7.14
CA LYS A 292 10.77 -30.62 7.03
C LYS A 292 11.07 -29.93 8.36
N ILE A 293 10.52 -30.43 9.47
CA ILE A 293 10.82 -29.92 10.81
C ILE A 293 12.30 -30.15 11.17
N GLU A 294 12.86 -31.31 10.89
CA GLU A 294 14.27 -31.60 11.15
C GLU A 294 15.20 -30.67 10.36
N VAL A 295 14.92 -30.46 9.08
CA VAL A 295 15.69 -29.54 8.23
C VAL A 295 15.60 -28.11 8.76
N PHE A 296 14.41 -27.66 9.19
CA PHE A 296 14.22 -26.33 9.77
C PHE A 296 14.99 -26.20 11.10
N GLN A 297 14.91 -27.15 11.99
CA GLN A 297 15.67 -27.17 13.25
C GLN A 297 17.17 -27.11 13.00
N TYR A 298 17.68 -27.93 12.07
CA TYR A 298 19.07 -27.90 11.66
C TYR A 298 19.51 -26.50 11.17
N ALA A 299 18.70 -25.86 10.35
CA ALA A 299 19.01 -24.51 9.88
C ALA A 299 19.05 -23.50 11.04
N MET A 300 18.11 -23.58 11.98
CA MET A 300 18.05 -22.69 13.14
C MET A 300 19.27 -22.87 14.07
N GLU A 301 19.77 -24.09 14.23
CA GLU A 301 20.94 -24.41 15.05
C GLU A 301 22.27 -23.99 14.39
N ASN A 302 22.32 -23.99 13.07
CA ASN A 302 23.52 -23.65 12.29
C ASN A 302 23.58 -22.21 11.80
N THR A 303 22.62 -21.37 12.20
CA THR A 303 22.56 -19.93 11.87
C THR A 303 22.44 -19.07 13.13
N LYS A 304 22.94 -17.82 13.06
CA LYS A 304 22.89 -16.88 14.19
C LYS A 304 21.63 -16.04 14.10
N GLY A 305 20.52 -16.47 14.69
CA GLY A 305 19.23 -15.77 14.68
C GLY A 305 19.11 -14.57 15.63
N GLN A 306 20.17 -13.76 15.81
CA GLN A 306 20.20 -12.66 16.78
C GLN A 306 20.16 -11.26 16.16
N ASP A 307 19.81 -11.13 14.90
CA ASP A 307 19.90 -9.88 14.14
C ASP A 307 19.14 -8.74 14.82
N LEU A 308 17.88 -8.92 15.18
CA LEU A 308 17.05 -7.88 15.81
C LEU A 308 17.55 -7.50 17.23
N ALA A 309 18.02 -8.48 18.00
CA ALA A 309 18.59 -8.24 19.33
C ALA A 309 19.84 -7.35 19.22
N GLN A 310 20.71 -7.63 18.24
CA GLN A 310 21.92 -6.84 17.99
C GLN A 310 21.56 -5.45 17.44
N VAL A 311 20.56 -5.32 16.57
CA VAL A 311 20.07 -4.04 16.07
C VAL A 311 19.56 -3.16 17.22
N LEU A 312 18.76 -3.70 18.12
CA LEU A 312 18.28 -2.97 19.30
C LEU A 312 19.45 -2.52 20.19
N TRP A 313 20.43 -3.39 20.42
CA TRP A 313 21.63 -3.06 21.19
C TRP A 313 22.44 -1.94 20.53
N LEU A 314 22.84 -2.11 19.29
CA LEU A 314 23.72 -1.18 18.58
C LEU A 314 23.08 0.20 18.34
N LYS A 315 21.75 0.25 18.20
CA LYS A 315 21.01 1.51 18.03
C LYS A 315 20.64 2.18 19.36
N SER A 316 20.99 1.59 20.50
CA SER A 316 20.76 2.17 21.84
C SER A 316 21.99 2.96 22.32
N ARG A 317 21.75 4.13 22.91
CA ARG A 317 22.84 5.03 23.36
C ARG A 317 23.44 4.65 24.72
N SER A 318 22.67 3.93 25.53
CA SER A 318 23.08 3.46 26.86
C SER A 318 22.40 2.13 27.16
N SER A 319 22.90 1.43 28.19
CA SER A 319 22.29 0.19 28.69
C SER A 319 20.88 0.40 29.23
N GLU A 320 20.59 1.54 29.83
CA GLU A 320 19.25 1.90 30.28
C GLU A 320 18.27 2.05 29.11
N SER A 321 18.66 2.82 28.11
CA SER A 321 17.85 3.02 26.90
C SER A 321 17.65 1.68 26.14
N TRP A 322 18.63 0.79 26.17
CA TRP A 322 18.47 -0.56 25.61
C TRP A 322 17.47 -1.39 26.41
N LEU A 323 17.55 -1.37 27.74
CA LEU A 323 16.63 -2.10 28.60
C LEU A 323 15.18 -1.62 28.44
N GLU A 324 14.99 -0.31 28.36
CA GLU A 324 13.69 0.31 28.09
C GLU A 324 13.13 -0.13 26.74
N ARG A 325 13.90 0.01 25.67
CA ARG A 325 13.50 -0.39 24.31
C ARG A 325 13.18 -1.87 24.22
N ARG A 326 14.00 -2.74 24.82
CA ARG A 326 13.72 -4.16 24.88
C ARG A 326 12.42 -4.47 25.62
N THR A 327 12.15 -3.74 26.69
CA THR A 327 10.91 -3.89 27.46
C THR A 327 9.69 -3.46 26.63
N VAL A 328 9.75 -2.33 25.94
CA VAL A 328 8.71 -1.83 25.06
C VAL A 328 8.50 -2.80 23.89
N TYR A 329 9.59 -3.27 23.25
CA TYR A 329 9.55 -4.30 22.19
C TYR A 329 8.77 -5.55 22.63
N THR A 330 9.15 -6.10 23.79
CA THR A 330 8.53 -7.35 24.29
C THR A 330 7.05 -7.15 24.61
N ARG A 331 6.70 -6.03 25.24
CA ARG A 331 5.32 -5.72 25.65
C ARG A 331 4.43 -5.47 24.42
N SER A 332 4.87 -4.64 23.49
CA SER A 332 4.10 -4.34 22.27
C SER A 332 3.93 -5.58 21.40
N LEU A 333 4.96 -6.41 21.26
CA LEU A 333 4.87 -7.68 20.55
C LEU A 333 3.87 -8.64 21.22
N ALA A 334 3.90 -8.74 22.57
CA ALA A 334 2.98 -9.60 23.31
C ALA A 334 1.51 -9.16 23.13
N VAL A 335 1.22 -7.86 23.26
CA VAL A 335 -0.13 -7.32 23.05
C VAL A 335 -0.61 -7.65 21.62
N MET A 336 0.20 -7.34 20.62
CA MET A 336 -0.15 -7.62 19.23
C MET A 336 -0.25 -9.11 18.92
N SER A 337 0.52 -9.97 19.56
CA SER A 337 0.41 -11.43 19.39
C SER A 337 -0.96 -11.95 19.85
N ILE A 338 -1.45 -11.48 21.00
CA ILE A 338 -2.77 -11.87 21.52
C ILE A 338 -3.89 -11.29 20.69
N VAL A 339 -3.84 -9.99 20.39
CA VAL A 339 -4.86 -9.31 19.58
C VAL A 339 -4.90 -9.87 18.16
N GLY A 340 -3.73 -10.12 17.56
CA GLY A 340 -3.61 -10.76 16.26
C GLY A 340 -4.16 -12.19 16.24
N TYR A 341 -3.94 -12.96 17.31
CA TYR A 341 -4.54 -14.28 17.46
C TYR A 341 -6.08 -14.22 17.49
N ILE A 342 -6.66 -13.26 18.23
CA ILE A 342 -8.11 -13.06 18.29
C ILE A 342 -8.68 -12.66 16.92
N LEU A 343 -7.93 -11.85 16.16
CA LEU A 343 -8.32 -11.42 14.82
C LEU A 343 -8.09 -12.48 13.73
N GLY A 344 -7.40 -13.57 14.04
CA GLY A 344 -6.92 -14.51 13.01
C GLY A 344 -6.01 -13.80 12.00
N LEU A 345 -5.10 -12.93 12.50
CA LEU A 345 -4.25 -12.10 11.66
C LEU A 345 -3.18 -12.94 10.99
N GLY A 346 -3.22 -13.02 9.67
CA GLY A 346 -2.26 -13.70 8.80
C GLY A 346 -1.15 -12.79 8.24
N ASP A 347 -0.34 -13.33 7.35
CA ASP A 347 0.69 -12.65 6.56
C ASP A 347 1.69 -11.80 7.37
N ARG A 348 2.14 -12.33 8.54
CA ARG A 348 3.05 -11.60 9.44
C ARG A 348 4.53 -11.79 9.09
N HIS A 349 4.89 -11.58 7.84
CA HIS A 349 6.29 -11.61 7.40
C HIS A 349 7.06 -10.32 7.83
N PRO A 350 8.41 -10.33 7.81
CA PRO A 350 9.23 -9.22 8.33
C PRO A 350 9.03 -7.86 7.64
N SER A 351 8.39 -7.80 6.47
CA SER A 351 8.06 -6.52 5.82
C SER A 351 6.74 -5.92 6.32
N ASN A 352 5.87 -6.71 6.98
CA ASN A 352 4.61 -6.27 7.58
C ASN A 352 4.74 -5.99 9.09
N LEU A 353 5.96 -6.09 9.62
CA LEU A 353 6.33 -5.75 10.99
C LEU A 353 7.32 -4.60 10.98
N MET A 354 7.04 -3.55 11.73
CA MET A 354 7.91 -2.39 11.86
C MET A 354 8.38 -2.20 13.30
N LEU A 355 9.52 -1.56 13.44
CA LEU A 355 10.08 -1.15 14.73
C LEU A 355 10.23 0.38 14.76
N ASP A 356 9.67 1.01 15.78
CA ASP A 356 9.96 2.41 16.05
C ASP A 356 11.40 2.56 16.55
N ARG A 357 12.19 3.42 15.88
CA ARG A 357 13.61 3.63 16.18
C ARG A 357 13.87 4.31 17.51
N ILE A 358 12.88 5.04 18.03
CA ILE A 358 13.02 5.82 19.27
C ILE A 358 12.60 4.98 20.47
N THR A 359 11.40 4.41 20.40
CA THR A 359 10.78 3.72 21.53
C THR A 359 11.09 2.21 21.57
N GLY A 360 11.39 1.61 20.42
CA GLY A 360 11.49 0.15 20.29
C GLY A 360 10.14 -0.56 20.17
N GLN A 361 9.04 0.19 19.99
CA GLN A 361 7.70 -0.38 19.85
C GLN A 361 7.55 -1.13 18.53
N VAL A 362 6.93 -2.30 18.58
CA VAL A 362 6.57 -3.09 17.40
C VAL A 362 5.23 -2.59 16.86
N ILE A 363 5.19 -2.36 15.55
CA ILE A 363 4.03 -1.84 14.84
C ILE A 363 3.70 -2.81 13.72
N HIS A 364 2.47 -3.26 13.66
CA HIS A 364 1.98 -4.09 12.58
C HIS A 364 1.32 -3.22 11.50
N ILE A 365 1.57 -3.57 10.26
CA ILE A 365 0.96 -2.94 9.07
C ILE A 365 0.37 -4.01 8.17
N ASP A 366 -0.51 -3.62 7.26
CA ASP A 366 -1.15 -4.47 6.28
C ASP A 366 -2.03 -5.57 6.93
N PHE A 367 -3.33 -5.26 7.01
CA PHE A 367 -4.32 -6.11 7.67
C PHE A 367 -5.28 -6.77 6.67
N GLY A 368 -4.82 -7.01 5.44
CA GLY A 368 -5.60 -7.67 4.38
C GLY A 368 -6.08 -9.07 4.80
N ASP A 369 -5.23 -9.82 5.48
CA ASP A 369 -5.51 -11.18 5.92
C ASP A 369 -5.94 -11.22 7.39
N CYS A 370 -7.24 -11.11 7.65
CA CYS A 370 -7.85 -11.22 8.97
C CYS A 370 -9.03 -12.20 8.92
N PHE A 371 -9.29 -12.91 10.02
CA PHE A 371 -10.41 -13.80 10.30
C PHE A 371 -10.42 -15.11 9.49
N GLU A 372 -10.22 -15.12 8.21
CA GLU A 372 -10.34 -16.28 7.32
C GLU A 372 -9.12 -16.40 6.38
N ALA A 373 -7.94 -16.19 6.88
CA ALA A 373 -6.72 -16.33 6.08
C ALA A 373 -6.35 -17.81 5.86
#